data_5a3f62a977021ff83d06bec552f2c929
#
_entry.id   5a3f62a977021ff83d06bec552f2c929
#
_cell.length_a   1.000
_cell.length_b   1.000
_cell.length_c   1.000
_cell.angle_alpha   90.00
_cell.angle_beta   90.00
_cell.angle_gamma   90.00
#
_symmetry.space_group_name_H-M   'P 1'
#
loop_
_entity.id
_entity.type
_entity.pdbx_description
1 polymer ?
#
loop_
_entity_poly.entity_id
_entity_poly.type
_entity_poly.pdbx_seq_one_letter_code
_entity_poly.pdbx_strand_id
1 'polypeptide(L)'
;MNLDETDRALLHLLGEDARVSHRQLARELGLAQGTVTNRIRRLEQEGVIEGYRVALNAGELGWTMTIMAGLRIQKGRMIDV
;
A
#
# COMPACT_ATOMS: atom_id res chain seq x y z
N MET A 1 16.96 -5.26 6.35
CA MET A 1 17.13 -5.42 4.90
C MET A 1 17.75 -4.16 4.30
N ASN A 2 18.74 -4.34 3.46
CA ASN A 2 19.35 -3.20 2.79
C ASN A 2 18.57 -2.86 1.52
N LEU A 3 18.16 -1.62 1.41
CA LEU A 3 17.40 -1.14 0.26
C LEU A 3 18.36 -0.50 -0.75
N ASP A 4 18.29 -0.97 -1.98
CA ASP A 4 19.07 -0.34 -3.03
C ASP A 4 18.24 0.75 -3.71
N GLU A 5 18.81 1.39 -4.72
CA GLU A 5 18.12 2.49 -5.40
C GLU A 5 16.84 2.04 -6.07
N THR A 6 16.84 0.82 -6.61
CA THR A 6 15.65 0.29 -7.25
C THR A 6 14.53 0.11 -6.24
N ASP A 7 14.87 -0.44 -5.07
CA ASP A 7 13.88 -0.62 -4.00
C ASP A 7 13.30 0.72 -3.57
N ARG A 8 14.16 1.73 -3.40
CA ARG A 8 13.68 3.05 -2.99
C ARG A 8 12.79 3.68 -4.04
N ALA A 9 13.13 3.52 -5.31
CA ALA A 9 12.31 4.05 -6.38
C ALA A 9 10.95 3.37 -6.42
N LEU A 10 10.92 2.05 -6.23
CA LEU A 10 9.66 1.31 -6.17
C LEU A 10 8.81 1.79 -5.01
N LEU A 11 9.41 1.96 -3.84
CA LEU A 11 8.67 2.39 -2.67
C LEU A 11 8.14 3.79 -2.84
N HIS A 12 8.92 4.66 -3.47
CA HIS A 12 8.45 6.03 -3.73
C HIS A 12 7.22 6.03 -4.63
N LEU A 13 7.27 5.27 -5.71
CA LEU A 13 6.15 5.23 -6.65
C LEU A 13 4.91 4.59 -6.02
N LEU A 14 5.11 3.53 -5.25
CA LEU A 14 3.99 2.89 -4.54
C LEU A 14 3.41 3.80 -3.47
N GLY A 15 4.25 4.62 -2.85
CA GLY A 15 3.79 5.58 -1.86
C GLY A 15 2.91 6.64 -2.46
N GLU A 16 3.13 6.97 -3.73
CA GLU A 16 2.30 7.96 -4.41
C GLU A 16 1.02 7.36 -4.94
N ASP A 17 1.06 6.10 -5.36
CA ASP A 17 -0.11 5.41 -5.90
C ASP A 17 0.03 3.92 -5.61
N ALA A 18 -0.61 3.47 -4.55
CA ALA A 18 -0.53 2.07 -4.15
C ALA A 18 -1.23 1.15 -5.13
N ARG A 19 -2.01 1.68 -6.06
CA ARG A 19 -2.71 0.88 -7.06
C ARG A 19 -1.95 0.77 -8.37
N VAL A 20 -0.79 1.37 -8.46
CA VAL A 20 0.00 1.30 -9.69
C VAL A 20 0.34 -0.16 -9.99
N SER A 21 0.22 -0.53 -11.27
CA SER A 21 0.48 -1.90 -11.66
C SER A 21 1.98 -2.16 -11.72
N HIS A 22 2.36 -3.44 -11.58
CA HIS A 22 3.75 -3.84 -11.73
C HIS A 22 4.26 -3.52 -13.14
N ARG A 23 3.37 -3.63 -14.12
CA ARG A 23 3.71 -3.32 -15.49
C ARG A 23 4.07 -1.84 -15.65
N GLN A 24 3.29 -0.98 -15.02
CA GLN A 24 3.55 0.45 -15.07
C GLN A 24 4.86 0.79 -14.35
N LEU A 25 5.09 0.17 -13.19
CA LEU A 25 6.32 0.36 -12.46
C LEU A 25 7.53 -0.08 -13.28
N ALA A 26 7.41 -1.22 -13.96
CA ALA A 26 8.49 -1.72 -14.79
C ALA A 26 8.79 -0.74 -15.91
N ARG A 27 7.75 -0.17 -16.51
CA ARG A 27 7.92 0.79 -17.59
C ARG A 27 8.62 2.05 -17.10
N GLU A 28 8.21 2.56 -15.95
CA GLU A 28 8.78 3.79 -15.44
C GLU A 28 10.21 3.64 -14.99
N LEU A 29 10.58 2.47 -14.51
CA LEU A 29 11.91 2.23 -14.01
C LEU A 29 12.82 1.54 -15.00
N GLY A 30 12.29 1.19 -16.17
CA GLY A 30 13.11 0.52 -17.19
C GLY A 30 13.50 -0.89 -16.78
N LEU A 31 12.62 -1.60 -16.09
CA LEU A 31 12.89 -2.95 -15.60
C LEU A 31 11.93 -3.94 -16.22
N ALA A 32 12.30 -5.22 -16.16
CA ALA A 32 11.36 -6.29 -16.51
C ALA A 32 10.28 -6.38 -15.44
N GLN A 33 9.07 -6.72 -15.86
CA GLN A 33 7.95 -6.83 -14.92
C GLN A 33 8.22 -7.88 -13.84
N GLY A 34 8.85 -8.99 -14.22
CA GLY A 34 9.19 -10.02 -13.25
C GLY A 34 10.14 -9.54 -12.18
N THR A 35 11.07 -8.67 -12.58
CA THR A 35 11.99 -8.08 -11.61
C THR A 35 11.24 -7.22 -10.61
N VAL A 36 10.30 -6.41 -11.10
CA VAL A 36 9.47 -5.58 -10.22
C VAL A 36 8.68 -6.44 -9.26
N THR A 37 8.02 -7.47 -9.78
CA THR A 37 7.21 -8.36 -8.96
C THR A 37 8.04 -9.03 -7.86
N ASN A 38 9.23 -9.51 -8.23
CA ASN A 38 10.08 -10.18 -7.25
C ASN A 38 10.58 -9.22 -6.18
N ARG A 39 10.91 -7.99 -6.57
CA ARG A 39 11.37 -7.00 -5.62
C ARG A 39 10.27 -6.61 -4.64
N ILE A 40 9.07 -6.39 -5.15
CA ILE A 40 7.94 -6.04 -4.30
C ILE A 40 7.62 -7.18 -3.34
N ARG A 41 7.62 -8.40 -3.84
CA ARG A 41 7.36 -9.55 -2.98
C ARG A 41 8.38 -9.64 -1.84
N ARG A 42 9.64 -9.38 -2.15
CA ARG A 42 10.69 -9.41 -1.15
C ARG A 42 10.47 -8.31 -0.11
N LEU A 43 10.12 -7.11 -0.57
CA LEU A 43 9.86 -6.00 0.33
C LEU A 43 8.68 -6.30 1.26
N GLU A 44 7.69 -7.00 0.75
CA GLU A 44 6.56 -7.43 1.57
C GLU A 44 6.97 -8.48 2.58
N GLN A 45 7.75 -9.45 2.14
CA GLN A 45 8.17 -10.54 3.03
C GLN A 45 9.09 -10.06 4.13
N GLU A 46 9.91 -9.05 3.83
CA GLU A 46 10.84 -8.51 4.82
C GLU A 46 10.17 -7.48 5.74
N GLY A 47 8.90 -7.20 5.50
CA GLY A 47 8.18 -6.27 6.34
C GLY A 47 8.42 -4.81 6.04
N VAL A 48 9.16 -4.50 4.98
CA VAL A 48 9.35 -3.11 4.57
C VAL A 48 8.03 -2.54 4.08
N ILE A 49 7.29 -3.33 3.30
CA ILE A 49 5.92 -2.98 2.94
C ILE A 49 5.03 -3.74 3.91
N GLU A 50 4.37 -3.00 4.78
CA GLU A 50 3.50 -3.61 5.78
C GLU A 50 2.09 -3.84 5.27
N GLY A 51 1.70 -3.13 4.24
CA GLY A 51 0.38 -3.26 3.67
C GLY A 51 0.09 -2.13 2.72
N TYR A 52 -1.11 -2.14 2.17
CA TYR A 52 -1.56 -1.13 1.23
C TYR A 52 -2.84 -0.52 1.78
N ARG A 53 -2.92 0.79 1.78
CA ARG A 53 -4.03 1.48 2.39
C ARG A 53 -4.63 2.48 1.43
N VAL A 54 -5.90 2.74 1.66
CA VAL A 54 -6.62 3.73 0.89
C VAL A 54 -6.67 5.01 1.71
N ALA A 55 -6.27 6.11 1.08
CA ALA A 55 -6.42 7.42 1.72
C ALA A 55 -7.85 7.87 1.50
N LEU A 56 -8.57 8.08 2.59
CA LEU A 56 -9.98 8.41 2.54
C LEU A 56 -10.20 9.85 2.95
N ASN A 57 -11.15 10.49 2.27
CA ASN A 57 -11.57 11.83 2.64
C ASN A 57 -12.71 11.70 3.63
N ALA A 58 -12.41 11.91 4.91
CA ALA A 58 -13.40 11.71 5.97
C ALA A 58 -14.57 12.67 5.82
N GLY A 59 -14.33 13.88 5.32
CA GLY A 59 -15.39 14.83 5.14
C GLY A 59 -16.43 14.42 4.11
N GLU A 60 -15.98 13.67 3.09
CA GLU A 60 -16.88 13.19 2.06
C GLU A 60 -17.62 11.93 2.48
N LEU A 61 -17.04 11.17 3.40
CA LEU A 61 -17.63 9.90 3.81
C LEU A 61 -18.60 10.03 4.97
N GLY A 62 -18.42 11.03 5.79
CA GLY A 62 -19.28 11.27 6.92
C GLY A 62 -18.99 10.29 8.06
N TRP A 63 -19.87 10.33 9.04
CA TRP A 63 -19.65 9.61 10.27
C TRP A 63 -19.77 8.10 10.12
N THR A 64 -20.52 7.65 9.12
CA THR A 64 -20.70 6.20 8.92
C THR A 64 -19.38 5.50 8.73
N MET A 65 -18.52 6.08 7.88
CA MET A 65 -17.22 5.48 7.65
C MET A 65 -16.34 5.60 8.88
N THR A 66 -16.49 6.66 9.63
CA THR A 66 -15.75 6.81 10.87
C THR A 66 -16.07 5.68 11.83
N ILE A 67 -17.36 5.32 11.91
CA ILE A 67 -17.77 4.22 12.75
C ILE A 67 -17.17 2.92 12.27
N MET A 68 -17.12 2.71 10.98
CA MET A 68 -16.52 1.50 10.43
C MET A 68 -15.04 1.41 10.80
N ALA A 69 -14.35 2.51 10.73
CA ALA A 69 -12.96 2.53 11.12
C ALA A 69 -12.80 2.19 12.59
N GLY A 70 -13.72 2.67 13.41
CA GLY A 70 -13.72 2.34 14.82
C GLY A 70 -13.98 0.88 15.08
N LEU A 71 -14.89 0.30 14.29
CA LEU A 71 -15.20 -1.11 14.46
C LEU A 71 -14.03 -2.02 14.16
N ARG A 72 -13.20 -1.63 13.22
CA ARG A 72 -12.05 -2.42 12.94
C ARG A 72 -11.21 -2.62 14.17
N ILE A 73 -11.35 -1.73 15.05
CA ILE A 73 -10.61 -1.82 16.27
C ILE A 73 -11.24 -2.78 17.20
N GLN A 74 -12.51 -2.84 17.12
CA GLN A 74 -13.16 -3.70 17.87
C GLN A 74 -13.96 -4.58 17.26
N LYS A 75 -14.17 -4.76 16.51
CA LYS A 75 -14.87 -5.52 15.99
C LYS A 75 -15.77 -6.07 16.75
N GLY A 76 -16.16 -5.55 17.08
CA GLY A 76 -16.82 -5.63 17.66
C GLY A 76 -17.63 -4.94 17.86
N ARG A 77 -17.90 -4.38 17.88
CA ARG A 77 -18.37 -3.62 17.98
C ARG A 77 -18.75 -3.09 17.49
N MET A 78 -19.04 -2.82 16.85
CA MET A 78 -19.21 -2.18 16.47
C MET A 78 -19.39 -1.76 16.49
N ILE A 79 -19.55 -1.54 16.37
CA ILE A 79 -19.52 -0.99 16.37
C ILE A 79 -19.32 -0.68 16.74
N ASP A 80 -19.38 -0.52 16.88
CA ASP A 80 -18.98 -0.21 17.14
C ASP A 80 -18.75 -0.03 17.31
N VAL A 81 -19.01 0.03 17.23
CA VAL A 81 -18.71 0.28 17.37
C VAL A 81 -18.58 0.48 17.48
#